data_efbb48eac361a5d46e6a6ae968bb91fe
#
_entry.id   efbb48eac361a5d46e6a6ae968bb91fe
#
_cell.length_a   1.000
_cell.length_b   1.000
_cell.length_c   1.000
_cell.angle_alpha   90.00
_cell.angle_beta   90.00
_cell.angle_gamma   90.00
#
_symmetry.space_group_name_H-M   'P 1'
#
loop_
_entity.id
_entity.type
_entity.pdbx_description
1 polymer ?
#
loop_
_entity_poly.entity_id
_entity_poly.type
_entity_poly.pdbx_seq_one_letter_code
_entity_poly.pdbx_strand_id
1 'polypeptide(L)'
;KTDYSSKLYARYEGKAAINYALNMEEKQWLAAHENTIRVGYLKDNLPFCGEEDGKLTGILGTVLETVQKKYEITIQAVPCSTGIQMNEALQAGEIDIAGPIIQDFYTQEQFQVVLTDKIFDITPVVIYKGNDYSSSLSAIAATETSLYSELMVSLLFPDAEIKQYDTQEECLEAVANGKVGAT
;
A
#
# COMPACT_ATOMS: atom_id res chain seq x y z
N LYS A 1 8.71 -3.12 -40.89
CA LYS A 1 7.83 -2.77 -39.75
C LYS A 1 8.26 -3.44 -38.42
N THR A 2 9.21 -4.37 -38.45
CA THR A 2 9.68 -5.13 -37.26
C THR A 2 10.85 -4.47 -36.49
N ASP A 3 11.45 -3.43 -37.03
CA ASP A 3 12.69 -2.86 -36.49
C ASP A 3 12.45 -1.83 -35.35
N TYR A 4 11.30 -1.15 -35.34
CA TYR A 4 11.03 -0.09 -34.35
C TYR A 4 10.65 -0.64 -32.98
N SER A 5 9.83 -1.67 -32.92
CA SER A 5 9.45 -2.32 -31.66
C SER A 5 10.64 -3.04 -31.01
N SER A 6 11.48 -3.72 -31.80
CA SER A 6 12.68 -4.38 -31.30
C SER A 6 13.70 -3.37 -30.74
N LYS A 7 13.86 -2.21 -31.38
CA LYS A 7 14.71 -1.12 -30.86
C LYS A 7 14.14 -0.44 -29.62
N LEU A 8 12.81 -0.34 -29.54
CA LEU A 8 12.12 0.18 -28.36
C LEU A 8 12.31 -0.78 -27.17
N TYR A 9 12.07 -2.06 -27.38
CA TYR A 9 12.28 -3.10 -26.36
C TYR A 9 13.74 -3.14 -25.89
N ALA A 10 14.71 -3.19 -26.80
CA ALA A 10 16.12 -3.17 -26.46
C ALA A 10 16.54 -1.89 -25.70
N ARG A 11 15.90 -0.75 -26.01
CA ARG A 11 16.15 0.52 -25.31
C ARG A 11 15.54 0.54 -23.90
N TYR A 12 14.41 -0.14 -23.70
CA TYR A 12 13.79 -0.28 -22.38
C TYR A 12 14.46 -1.38 -21.56
N GLU A 13 14.76 -2.53 -22.12
CA GLU A 13 15.51 -3.59 -21.47
C GLU A 13 16.95 -3.16 -21.13
N GLY A 14 17.61 -2.42 -22.01
CA GLY A 14 18.94 -1.89 -21.76
C GLY A 14 18.94 -0.82 -20.65
N LYS A 15 17.93 0.04 -20.57
CA LYS A 15 17.80 1.01 -19.46
C LYS A 15 17.37 0.32 -18.16
N ALA A 16 16.48 -0.67 -18.22
CA ALA A 16 16.12 -1.47 -17.07
C ALA A 16 17.34 -2.21 -16.50
N ALA A 17 18.14 -2.87 -17.35
CA ALA A 17 19.34 -3.56 -16.91
C ALA A 17 20.40 -2.65 -16.26
N ILE A 18 20.51 -1.40 -16.69
CA ILE A 18 21.46 -0.41 -16.14
C ILE A 18 20.96 0.15 -14.78
N ASN A 19 19.64 0.28 -14.60
CA ASN A 19 19.06 0.86 -13.38
C ASN A 19 18.91 -0.12 -12.21
N TYR A 20 19.24 -1.40 -12.39
CA TYR A 20 19.09 -2.41 -11.35
C TYR A 20 20.36 -2.70 -10.54
N ALA A 21 21.48 -2.10 -10.87
CA ALA A 21 22.67 -2.23 -10.06
C ALA A 21 22.67 -1.16 -8.96
N LEU A 22 22.80 -1.61 -7.72
CA LEU A 22 22.98 -0.70 -6.59
C LEU A 22 24.21 0.19 -6.81
N ASN A 23 24.06 1.50 -6.61
CA ASN A 23 25.15 2.44 -6.65
C ASN A 23 26.07 2.32 -5.42
N MET A 24 27.14 3.10 -5.35
CA MET A 24 28.10 3.00 -4.26
C MET A 24 27.53 3.44 -2.92
N GLU A 25 26.67 4.46 -2.91
CA GLU A 25 26.03 4.97 -1.69
C GLU A 25 25.04 3.98 -1.12
N GLU A 26 24.20 3.38 -1.99
CA GLU A 26 23.26 2.33 -1.61
C GLU A 26 23.98 1.09 -1.05
N LYS A 27 25.08 0.68 -1.65
CA LYS A 27 25.89 -0.45 -1.13
C LYS A 27 26.54 -0.12 0.22
N GLN A 28 27.02 1.11 0.39
CA GLN A 28 27.60 1.56 1.67
C GLN A 28 26.53 1.63 2.75
N TRP A 29 25.33 2.12 2.42
CA TRP A 29 24.21 2.16 3.34
C TRP A 29 23.80 0.76 3.78
N LEU A 30 23.61 -0.17 2.83
CA LEU A 30 23.29 -1.56 3.12
C LEU A 30 24.36 -2.24 4.00
N ALA A 31 25.64 -2.04 3.69
CA ALA A 31 26.72 -2.60 4.49
C ALA A 31 26.73 -2.05 5.93
N ALA A 32 26.40 -0.76 6.12
CA ALA A 32 26.26 -0.15 7.43
C ALA A 32 25.06 -0.68 8.24
N HIS A 33 24.06 -1.25 7.55
CA HIS A 33 22.84 -1.83 8.14
C HIS A 33 22.81 -3.37 8.05
N GLU A 34 23.97 -4.01 8.03
CA GLU A 34 24.12 -5.49 7.99
C GLU A 34 23.36 -6.14 6.82
N ASN A 35 23.24 -5.44 5.69
CA ASN A 35 22.44 -5.82 4.51
C ASN A 35 20.96 -6.11 4.85
N THR A 36 20.41 -5.45 5.87
CA THR A 36 19.03 -5.62 6.32
C THR A 36 18.23 -4.35 6.04
N ILE A 37 17.02 -4.51 5.51
CA ILE A 37 16.01 -3.45 5.36
C ILE A 37 14.80 -3.83 6.20
N ARG A 38 14.37 -2.93 7.08
CA ARG A 38 13.18 -3.09 7.91
C ARG A 38 11.97 -2.51 7.17
N VAL A 39 10.98 -3.35 6.91
CA VAL A 39 9.79 -2.99 6.14
C VAL A 39 8.54 -3.10 7.00
N GLY A 40 7.91 -1.96 7.31
CA GLY A 40 6.62 -1.91 7.98
C GLY A 40 5.48 -2.23 7.04
N TYR A 41 4.50 -3.01 7.52
CA TYR A 41 3.32 -3.38 6.73
C TYR A 41 2.09 -3.54 7.63
N LEU A 42 0.90 -3.39 7.03
CA LEU A 42 -0.37 -3.65 7.73
C LEU A 42 -0.65 -5.15 7.70
N LYS A 43 -0.79 -5.76 8.89
CA LYS A 43 -0.96 -7.22 9.03
C LYS A 43 -2.31 -7.76 8.51
N ASP A 44 -3.33 -6.90 8.36
CA ASP A 44 -4.69 -7.27 7.98
C ASP A 44 -5.16 -6.49 6.73
N ASN A 45 -4.32 -6.37 5.70
CA ASN A 45 -4.62 -5.62 4.48
C ASN A 45 -4.48 -6.48 3.20
N LEU A 46 -4.96 -7.72 3.24
CA LEU A 46 -5.00 -8.59 2.06
C LEU A 46 -5.96 -8.03 0.99
N PRO A 47 -5.64 -8.20 -0.29
CA PRO A 47 -4.54 -8.97 -0.88
C PRO A 47 -3.21 -8.21 -0.98
N PHE A 48 -3.13 -6.96 -0.51
CA PHE A 48 -1.96 -6.12 -0.69
C PHE A 48 -0.80 -6.53 0.21
N CYS A 49 -1.07 -6.67 1.49
CA CYS A 49 -0.14 -7.23 2.48
C CYS A 49 -0.94 -7.87 3.62
N GLY A 50 -0.34 -8.80 4.32
CA GLY A 50 -0.94 -9.47 5.45
C GLY A 50 0.08 -10.34 6.17
N GLU A 51 -0.35 -11.00 7.24
CA GLU A 51 0.46 -11.95 7.98
C GLU A 51 -0.17 -13.34 7.94
N GLU A 52 0.63 -14.36 7.60
CA GLU A 52 0.24 -15.75 7.65
C GLU A 52 1.40 -16.56 8.26
N ASP A 53 1.13 -17.28 9.33
CA ASP A 53 2.15 -18.03 10.08
C ASP A 53 3.37 -17.19 10.50
N GLY A 54 3.17 -15.94 10.88
CA GLY A 54 4.22 -15.00 11.28
C GLY A 54 5.08 -14.47 10.13
N LYS A 55 4.61 -14.61 8.88
CA LYS A 55 5.31 -14.16 7.69
C LYS A 55 4.47 -13.15 6.91
N LEU A 56 5.14 -12.16 6.36
CA LEU A 56 4.54 -11.22 5.43
C LEU A 56 4.09 -11.95 4.16
N THR A 57 2.83 -11.76 3.80
CA THR A 57 2.17 -12.34 2.62
C THR A 57 1.58 -11.24 1.73
N GLY A 58 0.83 -11.66 0.70
CA GLY A 58 0.21 -10.76 -0.26
C GLY A 58 1.16 -10.26 -1.34
N ILE A 59 0.71 -9.25 -2.08
CA ILE A 59 1.48 -8.67 -3.19
C ILE A 59 2.83 -8.13 -2.70
N LEU A 60 2.83 -7.38 -1.59
CA LEU A 60 4.06 -6.84 -1.01
C LEU A 60 5.05 -7.94 -0.63
N GLY A 61 4.58 -9.01 0.02
CA GLY A 61 5.43 -10.15 0.38
C GLY A 61 6.14 -10.75 -0.84
N THR A 62 5.40 -10.98 -1.93
CA THR A 62 5.96 -11.51 -3.19
C THR A 62 7.01 -10.57 -3.81
N VAL A 63 6.73 -9.26 -3.81
CA VAL A 63 7.68 -8.25 -4.32
C VAL A 63 8.97 -8.26 -3.50
N LEU A 64 8.84 -8.20 -2.16
CA LEU A 64 9.98 -8.15 -1.26
C LEU A 64 10.82 -9.45 -1.29
N GLU A 65 10.21 -10.62 -1.43
CA GLU A 65 10.94 -11.85 -1.66
C GLU A 65 11.78 -11.81 -2.95
N THR A 66 11.24 -11.20 -4.01
CA THR A 66 11.96 -11.03 -5.27
C THR A 66 13.15 -10.09 -5.11
N VAL A 67 12.95 -8.97 -4.40
CA VAL A 67 14.01 -7.99 -4.08
C VAL A 67 15.10 -8.64 -3.23
N GLN A 68 14.71 -9.36 -2.17
CA GLN A 68 15.63 -10.06 -1.28
C GLN A 68 16.53 -11.05 -2.04
N LYS A 69 15.95 -11.87 -2.91
CA LYS A 69 16.68 -12.83 -3.73
C LYS A 69 17.61 -12.15 -4.74
N LYS A 70 17.14 -11.05 -5.35
CA LYS A 70 17.89 -10.36 -6.41
C LYS A 70 19.11 -9.62 -5.89
N TYR A 71 19.00 -9.00 -4.73
CA TYR A 71 20.05 -8.14 -4.16
C TYR A 71 20.82 -8.81 -3.01
N GLU A 72 20.48 -10.06 -2.67
CA GLU A 72 21.09 -10.82 -1.58
C GLU A 72 21.04 -10.06 -0.24
N ILE A 73 19.92 -9.39 0.02
CA ILE A 73 19.66 -8.63 1.25
C ILE A 73 18.69 -9.38 2.16
N THR A 74 18.63 -8.98 3.41
CA THR A 74 17.64 -9.46 4.37
C THR A 74 16.48 -8.46 4.45
N ILE A 75 15.25 -8.93 4.35
CA ILE A 75 14.06 -8.15 4.66
C ILE A 75 13.56 -8.53 6.04
N GLN A 76 13.56 -7.59 6.95
CA GLN A 76 12.93 -7.72 8.27
C GLN A 76 11.54 -7.10 8.19
N ALA A 77 10.50 -7.93 8.08
CA ALA A 77 9.12 -7.49 8.06
C ALA A 77 8.65 -7.11 9.48
N VAL A 78 8.07 -5.92 9.61
CA VAL A 78 7.58 -5.38 10.88
C VAL A 78 6.07 -5.16 10.78
N PRO A 79 5.24 -5.99 11.44
CA PRO A 79 3.79 -5.85 11.39
C PRO A 79 3.33 -4.61 12.17
N CYS A 80 2.45 -3.84 11.55
CA CYS A 80 1.79 -2.69 12.15
C CYS A 80 0.28 -2.93 12.17
N SER A 81 -0.39 -2.50 13.22
CA SER A 81 -1.85 -2.64 13.34
C SER A 81 -2.60 -1.55 12.58
N THR A 82 -2.01 -0.36 12.46
CA THR A 82 -2.61 0.80 11.77
C THR A 82 -1.59 1.53 10.92
N GLY A 83 -2.08 2.30 9.93
CA GLY A 83 -1.24 3.18 9.12
C GLY A 83 -0.57 4.29 9.95
N ILE A 84 -1.22 4.74 11.03
CA ILE A 84 -0.64 5.72 11.96
C ILE A 84 0.59 5.12 12.65
N GLN A 85 0.45 3.94 13.23
CA GLN A 85 1.58 3.23 13.87
C GLN A 85 2.74 3.01 12.89
N MET A 86 2.43 2.60 11.65
CA MET A 86 3.43 2.39 10.62
C MET A 86 4.18 3.69 10.26
N ASN A 87 3.47 4.82 10.19
CA ASN A 87 4.09 6.11 9.94
C ASN A 87 4.95 6.57 11.13
N GLU A 88 4.46 6.41 12.36
CA GLU A 88 5.24 6.74 13.57
C GLU A 88 6.54 5.93 13.63
N ALA A 89 6.49 4.64 13.34
CA ALA A 89 7.67 3.78 13.27
C ALA A 89 8.67 4.23 12.18
N LEU A 90 8.16 4.69 11.01
CA LEU A 90 9.00 5.25 9.95
C LEU A 90 9.68 6.55 10.40
N GLN A 91 8.93 7.47 11.01
CA GLN A 91 9.48 8.74 11.52
C GLN A 91 10.48 8.53 12.66
N ALA A 92 10.26 7.52 13.50
CA ALA A 92 11.19 7.15 14.57
C ALA A 92 12.44 6.41 14.07
N GLY A 93 12.49 6.03 12.79
CA GLY A 93 13.58 5.22 12.25
C GLY A 93 13.58 3.77 12.75
N GLU A 94 12.45 3.28 13.22
CA GLU A 94 12.28 1.87 13.60
C GLU A 94 12.10 0.97 12.39
N ILE A 95 11.56 1.51 11.29
CA ILE A 95 11.49 0.90 9.97
C ILE A 95 12.11 1.83 8.93
N ASP A 96 12.59 1.26 7.83
CA ASP A 96 13.27 1.98 6.74
C ASP A 96 12.31 2.23 5.58
N ILE A 97 11.34 1.36 5.40
CA ILE A 97 10.32 1.42 4.35
C ILE A 97 8.96 1.10 4.98
N ALA A 98 7.92 1.78 4.53
CA ALA A 98 6.53 1.53 4.88
C ALA A 98 5.70 1.23 3.64
N GLY A 99 4.81 0.26 3.72
CA GLY A 99 3.95 -0.02 2.56
C GLY A 99 3.07 -1.26 2.66
N PRO A 100 2.18 -1.42 1.67
CA PRO A 100 1.93 -0.49 0.56
C PRO A 100 1.17 0.76 1.02
N ILE A 101 1.44 1.89 0.37
CA ILE A 101 0.72 3.14 0.59
C ILE A 101 0.23 3.71 -0.74
N ILE A 102 -0.81 4.53 -0.70
CA ILE A 102 -1.33 5.19 -1.91
C ILE A 102 -0.34 6.28 -2.33
N GLN A 103 0.01 6.29 -3.62
CA GLN A 103 0.86 7.31 -4.19
C GLN A 103 0.02 8.55 -4.52
N ASP A 104 0.05 9.54 -3.64
CA ASP A 104 -0.54 10.85 -3.83
C ASP A 104 0.35 11.95 -3.21
N PHE A 105 0.15 13.17 -3.69
CA PHE A 105 0.93 14.33 -3.23
C PHE A 105 0.67 14.67 -1.76
N TYR A 106 -0.56 14.50 -1.29
CA TYR A 106 -0.96 14.81 0.09
C TYR A 106 -0.24 13.90 1.09
N THR A 107 -0.18 12.59 0.82
CA THR A 107 0.55 11.61 1.64
C THR A 107 2.03 11.98 1.74
N GLN A 108 2.65 12.35 0.63
CA GLN A 108 4.06 12.70 0.60
C GLN A 108 4.38 13.94 1.45
N GLU A 109 3.56 14.97 1.38
CA GLU A 109 3.74 16.18 2.19
C GLU A 109 3.38 15.98 3.66
N GLN A 110 2.24 15.34 3.92
CA GLN A 110 1.76 15.13 5.29
C GLN A 110 2.71 14.28 6.12
N PHE A 111 3.24 13.22 5.54
CA PHE A 111 4.11 12.27 6.25
C PHE A 111 5.60 12.52 6.03
N GLN A 112 5.97 13.52 5.23
CA GLN A 112 7.38 13.84 4.91
C GLN A 112 8.17 12.62 4.43
N VAL A 113 7.57 11.82 3.56
CA VAL A 113 8.15 10.60 3.01
C VAL A 113 8.50 10.77 1.54
N VAL A 114 9.43 9.95 1.06
CA VAL A 114 9.72 9.81 -0.37
C VAL A 114 9.01 8.56 -0.88
N LEU A 115 8.17 8.74 -1.89
CA LEU A 115 7.48 7.64 -2.52
C LEU A 115 8.37 6.96 -3.57
N THR A 116 8.35 5.64 -3.61
CA THR A 116 8.99 4.85 -4.67
C THR A 116 8.18 4.91 -5.96
N ASP A 117 8.70 4.31 -7.04
CA ASP A 117 7.87 4.00 -8.20
C ASP A 117 6.72 3.08 -7.78
N LYS A 118 5.58 3.24 -8.46
CA LYS A 118 4.40 2.43 -8.12
C LYS A 118 4.63 0.94 -8.40
N ILE A 119 4.13 0.13 -7.48
CA ILE A 119 4.21 -1.34 -7.58
C ILE A 119 3.01 -1.88 -8.39
N PHE A 120 1.80 -1.32 -8.17
CA PHE A 120 0.57 -1.69 -8.87
C PHE A 120 -0.46 -0.54 -8.81
N ASP A 121 -1.49 -0.63 -9.64
CA ASP A 121 -2.62 0.28 -9.62
C ASP A 121 -3.81 -0.38 -8.89
N ILE A 122 -4.58 0.43 -8.16
CA ILE A 122 -5.85 0.02 -7.56
C ILE A 122 -6.96 0.93 -8.08
N THR A 123 -8.16 0.37 -8.17
CA THR A 123 -9.37 1.14 -8.46
C THR A 123 -10.30 1.01 -7.26
N PRO A 124 -10.50 2.06 -6.48
CA PRO A 124 -11.48 2.03 -5.40
C PRO A 124 -12.89 1.89 -5.98
N VAL A 125 -13.73 1.13 -5.31
CA VAL A 125 -15.13 0.94 -5.68
C VAL A 125 -16.02 1.23 -4.48
N VAL A 126 -17.25 1.67 -4.76
CA VAL A 126 -18.28 1.86 -3.73
C VAL A 126 -19.25 0.69 -3.82
N ILE A 127 -19.42 -0.03 -2.71
CA ILE A 127 -20.34 -1.16 -2.60
C ILE A 127 -21.61 -0.69 -1.86
N TYR A 128 -22.75 -0.84 -2.49
CA TYR A 128 -24.05 -0.47 -1.93
C TYR A 128 -25.11 -1.54 -2.20
N LYS A 129 -26.19 -1.51 -1.43
CA LYS A 129 -27.29 -2.47 -1.59
C LYS A 129 -28.35 -1.92 -2.55
N GLY A 130 -28.69 -2.68 -3.59
CA GLY A 130 -29.75 -2.34 -4.55
C GLY A 130 -29.21 -2.03 -5.93
N ASN A 131 -30.12 -1.55 -6.78
CA ASN A 131 -29.82 -1.30 -8.20
C ASN A 131 -29.60 0.20 -8.49
N ASP A 132 -30.00 1.08 -7.59
CA ASP A 132 -29.92 2.52 -7.78
C ASP A 132 -28.88 3.12 -6.82
N TYR A 133 -27.79 3.58 -7.40
CA TYR A 133 -26.78 4.35 -6.68
C TYR A 133 -27.31 5.76 -6.42
N SER A 134 -27.32 6.18 -5.16
CA SER A 134 -27.59 7.56 -4.76
C SER A 134 -26.33 8.22 -4.27
N SER A 135 -25.97 9.34 -4.87
CA SER A 135 -24.84 10.17 -4.39
C SER A 135 -25.10 10.83 -3.03
N SER A 136 -26.35 10.81 -2.54
CA SER A 136 -26.73 11.35 -1.23
C SER A 136 -26.81 10.24 -0.17
N LEU A 137 -25.70 9.56 0.08
CA LEU A 137 -25.60 8.58 1.14
C LEU A 137 -25.46 9.30 2.49
N SER A 138 -26.30 8.94 3.47
CA SER A 138 -26.28 9.53 4.79
C SER A 138 -25.20 8.97 5.71
N ALA A 139 -24.80 7.71 5.48
CA ALA A 139 -23.77 7.05 6.26
C ALA A 139 -23.03 6.00 5.39
N ILE A 140 -21.71 5.95 5.56
CA ILE A 140 -20.80 5.05 4.85
C ILE A 140 -19.96 4.31 5.88
N ALA A 141 -19.77 3.00 5.66
CA ALA A 141 -18.87 2.19 6.48
C ALA A 141 -17.43 2.32 5.98
N ALA A 142 -16.48 2.43 6.89
CA ALA A 142 -15.05 2.39 6.62
C ALA A 142 -14.33 1.59 7.70
N THR A 143 -13.17 1.03 7.37
CA THR A 143 -12.34 0.33 8.35
C THR A 143 -11.37 1.27 9.03
N GLU A 144 -11.17 1.13 10.32
CA GLU A 144 -10.17 1.91 11.09
C GLU A 144 -8.73 1.67 10.63
N THR A 145 -8.46 0.50 10.06
CA THR A 145 -7.12 0.09 9.63
C THR A 145 -6.60 0.85 8.41
N SER A 146 -7.49 1.51 7.67
CA SER A 146 -7.14 2.23 6.44
C SER A 146 -7.24 3.74 6.62
N LEU A 147 -6.11 4.41 6.81
CA LEU A 147 -5.98 5.88 6.77
C LEU A 147 -6.61 6.49 5.53
N TYR A 148 -6.68 5.74 4.44
CA TYR A 148 -7.19 6.20 3.15
C TYR A 148 -8.69 6.04 3.00
N SER A 149 -9.32 5.08 3.69
CA SER A 149 -10.77 4.89 3.64
C SER A 149 -11.48 6.15 4.11
N GLU A 150 -11.09 6.68 5.25
CA GLU A 150 -11.70 7.88 5.82
C GLU A 150 -11.48 9.11 4.94
N LEU A 151 -10.24 9.32 4.46
CA LEU A 151 -9.92 10.44 3.57
C LEU A 151 -10.68 10.34 2.25
N MET A 152 -10.69 9.18 1.61
CA MET A 152 -11.40 8.96 0.34
C MET A 152 -12.91 9.12 0.50
N VAL A 153 -13.48 8.60 1.58
CA VAL A 153 -14.92 8.77 1.87
C VAL A 153 -15.25 10.24 2.09
N SER A 154 -14.44 10.97 2.86
CA SER A 154 -14.66 12.42 3.10
C SER A 154 -14.57 13.25 1.82
N LEU A 155 -13.69 12.87 0.89
CA LEU A 155 -13.55 13.57 -0.40
C LEU A 155 -14.70 13.26 -1.36
N LEU A 156 -15.15 12.01 -1.42
CA LEU A 156 -16.18 11.55 -2.36
C LEU A 156 -17.59 11.81 -1.83
N PHE A 157 -17.78 11.82 -0.51
CA PHE A 157 -19.06 11.92 0.18
C PHE A 157 -18.95 12.87 1.38
N PRO A 158 -18.72 14.17 1.16
CA PRO A 158 -18.41 15.12 2.22
C PRO A 158 -19.54 15.29 3.24
N ASP A 159 -20.77 14.97 2.87
CA ASP A 159 -21.96 15.09 3.74
C ASP A 159 -22.33 13.77 4.44
N ALA A 160 -21.61 12.68 4.20
CA ALA A 160 -21.89 11.38 4.79
C ALA A 160 -21.24 11.22 6.16
N GLU A 161 -22.00 10.62 7.10
CA GLU A 161 -21.42 10.15 8.36
C GLU A 161 -20.54 8.92 8.10
N ILE A 162 -19.29 8.94 8.54
CA ILE A 162 -18.40 7.79 8.48
C ILE A 162 -18.60 6.94 9.72
N LYS A 163 -19.01 5.68 9.53
CA LYS A 163 -19.10 4.68 10.60
C LYS A 163 -17.95 3.71 10.48
N GLN A 164 -17.12 3.69 11.50
CA GLN A 164 -15.94 2.83 11.55
C GLN A 164 -16.29 1.43 12.04
N TYR A 165 -15.62 0.45 11.43
CA TYR A 165 -15.71 -0.97 11.75
C TYR A 165 -14.32 -1.59 11.77
N ASP A 166 -14.16 -2.68 12.50
CA ASP A 166 -12.85 -3.32 12.67
C ASP A 166 -12.40 -4.04 11.38
N THR A 167 -13.34 -4.59 10.61
CA THR A 167 -13.05 -5.38 9.42
C THR A 167 -13.89 -4.97 8.21
N GLN A 168 -13.39 -5.29 7.01
CA GLN A 168 -14.16 -5.10 5.78
C GLN A 168 -15.43 -5.96 5.73
N GLU A 169 -15.40 -7.17 6.32
CA GLU A 169 -16.57 -8.03 6.42
C GLU A 169 -17.68 -7.38 7.23
N GLU A 170 -17.35 -6.74 8.35
CA GLU A 170 -18.33 -5.98 9.14
C GLU A 170 -18.89 -4.78 8.37
N CYS A 171 -18.08 -4.09 7.56
CA CYS A 171 -18.54 -3.04 6.67
C CYS A 171 -19.57 -3.58 5.67
N LEU A 172 -19.27 -4.69 5.00
CA LEU A 172 -20.16 -5.35 4.05
C LEU A 172 -21.48 -5.82 4.71
N GLU A 173 -21.39 -6.40 5.91
CA GLU A 173 -22.56 -6.78 6.70
C GLU A 173 -23.43 -5.56 7.09
N ALA A 174 -22.79 -4.45 7.44
CA ALA A 174 -23.50 -3.22 7.77
C ALA A 174 -24.31 -2.69 6.56
N VAL A 175 -23.73 -2.75 5.36
CA VAL A 175 -24.44 -2.43 4.10
C VAL A 175 -25.57 -3.44 3.84
N ALA A 176 -25.28 -4.74 3.94
CA ALA A 176 -26.26 -5.78 3.70
C ALA A 176 -27.49 -5.68 4.64
N ASN A 177 -27.25 -5.29 5.90
CA ASN A 177 -28.28 -5.11 6.93
C ASN A 177 -28.92 -3.71 6.91
N GLY A 178 -28.51 -2.81 6.01
CA GLY A 178 -29.07 -1.45 5.91
C GLY A 178 -28.69 -0.51 7.06
N LYS A 179 -27.62 -0.81 7.82
CA LYS A 179 -27.10 0.06 8.88
C LYS A 179 -26.37 1.29 8.34
N VAL A 180 -25.81 1.15 7.15
CA VAL A 180 -25.16 2.19 6.33
C VAL A 180 -25.60 2.04 4.89
N GLY A 181 -25.43 3.10 4.09
CA GLY A 181 -25.81 3.10 2.69
C GLY A 181 -24.79 2.43 1.77
N ALA A 182 -23.51 2.49 2.12
CA ALA A 182 -22.41 1.97 1.31
C ALA A 182 -21.15 1.69 2.15
N THR A 183 -20.17 1.05 1.52
CA THR A 183 -18.79 0.91 2.00
C THR A 183 -17.83 1.03 0.82
#